data_0dbbd8162555889b3e181c3485a2f3ad
#
_entry.id   0dbbd8162555889b3e181c3485a2f3ad
#
_cell.length_a   1.000
_cell.length_b   1.000
_cell.length_c   1.000
_cell.angle_alpha   90.00
_cell.angle_beta   90.00
_cell.angle_gamma   90.00
#
_symmetry.space_group_name_H-M   'P 1'
#
loop_
_entity.id
_entity.type
_entity.pdbx_description
1 polymer ?
#
loop_
_entity_poly.entity_id
_entity_poly.type
_entity_poly.pdbx_seq_one_letter_code
_entity_poly.pdbx_strand_id
1 'polypeptide(L)'
;MPAMTYRAGVSTVVIWVCALGLPAAEDWPNWRGPQASGVSSEQLLPTRWSGTDNVAWKAPLAGAGISTPIVSGDRVFVTSQLGTGISRQGPRLVQGGDAAALGEKALGGTRAADPSKTIFIVEAFSRSDGARVWERRIEAAGDLTPTHEKHNLATPSPVTDGKLVFALFGTGQIVALNPDGSIAWQRHL
;
A
#
# COMPACT_ATOMS: atom_id res chain seq x y z
N MET A 1 81.30 -10.83 25.87
CA MET A 1 79.90 -11.20 26.18
C MET A 1 79.03 -10.44 25.22
N PRO A 2 78.31 -11.08 24.21
CA PRO A 2 77.43 -10.36 23.33
C PRO A 2 76.05 -10.20 23.94
N ALA A 3 75.48 -9.02 23.78
CA ALA A 3 74.12 -8.64 24.26
C ALA A 3 73.07 -9.19 23.30
N MET A 4 72.17 -9.95 23.85
CA MET A 4 71.03 -10.57 23.14
C MET A 4 69.84 -9.57 23.08
N THR A 5 69.58 -9.00 21.88
CA THR A 5 68.44 -8.08 21.67
C THR A 5 67.20 -8.90 21.38
N TYR A 6 66.22 -8.83 22.28
CA TYR A 6 64.86 -9.40 22.12
C TYR A 6 64.01 -8.46 21.27
N ARG A 7 63.60 -8.91 20.05
CA ARG A 7 62.57 -8.22 19.25
C ARG A 7 61.22 -8.74 19.64
N ALA A 8 60.44 -7.89 20.28
CA ALA A 8 59.03 -8.16 20.55
C ALA A 8 58.21 -8.02 19.24
N GLY A 9 57.70 -9.12 18.76
CA GLY A 9 56.75 -9.12 17.62
C GLY A 9 55.35 -8.73 18.09
N VAL A 10 54.83 -7.63 17.58
CA VAL A 10 53.43 -7.21 17.83
C VAL A 10 52.58 -7.99 16.80
N SER A 11 51.83 -9.00 17.31
CA SER A 11 50.83 -9.70 16.50
C SER A 11 49.53 -8.87 16.48
N THR A 12 49.21 -8.26 15.33
CA THR A 12 47.96 -7.57 15.12
C THR A 12 46.86 -8.61 14.86
N VAL A 13 45.96 -8.81 15.79
CA VAL A 13 44.76 -9.63 15.63
C VAL A 13 43.72 -8.78 14.90
N VAL A 14 43.48 -9.07 13.64
CA VAL A 14 42.39 -8.48 12.88
C VAL A 14 41.10 -9.24 13.21
N ILE A 15 40.23 -8.63 14.03
CA ILE A 15 38.90 -9.16 14.31
C ILE A 15 37.99 -8.81 13.12
N TRP A 16 37.63 -9.78 12.28
CA TRP A 16 36.58 -9.67 11.30
C TRP A 16 35.24 -9.70 12.05
N VAL A 17 34.63 -8.54 12.27
CA VAL A 17 33.24 -8.46 12.69
C VAL A 17 32.38 -8.77 11.47
N CYS A 18 31.94 -10.02 11.32
CA CYS A 18 30.85 -10.35 10.43
C CYS A 18 29.60 -9.64 10.95
N ALA A 19 29.26 -8.49 10.37
CA ALA A 19 27.93 -7.93 10.54
C ALA A 19 26.93 -8.94 9.97
N LEU A 20 26.33 -9.75 10.83
CA LEU A 20 25.15 -10.54 10.50
C LEU A 20 24.05 -9.53 10.16
N GLY A 21 23.93 -9.18 8.88
CA GLY A 21 22.81 -8.38 8.40
C GLY A 21 21.54 -9.13 8.77
N LEU A 22 20.68 -8.50 9.57
CA LEU A 22 19.32 -9.01 9.75
C LEU A 22 18.69 -9.18 8.36
N PRO A 23 18.03 -10.29 8.07
CA PRO A 23 17.35 -10.45 6.79
C PRO A 23 16.41 -9.26 6.62
N ALA A 24 16.54 -8.55 5.50
CA ALA A 24 15.61 -7.50 5.16
C ALA A 24 14.22 -8.14 5.08
N ALA A 25 13.25 -7.51 5.74
CA ALA A 25 11.87 -7.99 5.67
C ALA A 25 11.40 -8.07 4.22
N GLU A 26 10.62 -9.09 3.90
CA GLU A 26 10.16 -9.40 2.54
C GLU A 26 9.38 -8.22 1.92
N ASP A 27 9.60 -7.95 0.64
CA ASP A 27 8.78 -7.03 -0.13
C ASP A 27 7.41 -7.66 -0.42
N TRP A 28 6.38 -6.81 -0.49
CA TRP A 28 5.02 -7.22 -0.81
C TRP A 28 4.50 -6.41 -2.01
N PRO A 29 4.99 -6.71 -3.24
CA PRO A 29 4.88 -5.83 -4.40
C PRO A 29 3.49 -5.76 -5.03
N ASN A 30 2.56 -6.59 -4.61
CA ASN A 30 1.18 -6.63 -5.10
C ASN A 30 0.22 -7.16 -4.02
N TRP A 31 -1.08 -7.12 -4.29
CA TRP A 31 -2.15 -7.51 -3.35
C TRP A 31 -1.93 -8.86 -2.65
N ARG A 32 -1.35 -9.86 -3.31
CA ARG A 32 -1.13 -11.19 -2.74
C ARG A 32 0.35 -11.53 -2.56
N GLY A 33 1.21 -10.53 -2.52
CA GLY A 33 2.63 -10.70 -2.28
C GLY A 33 3.42 -11.23 -3.48
N PRO A 34 4.70 -11.51 -3.30
CA PRO A 34 5.62 -11.76 -4.40
C PRO A 34 5.27 -12.98 -5.27
N GLN A 35 4.65 -14.00 -4.68
CA GLN A 35 4.19 -15.20 -5.40
C GLN A 35 2.70 -15.17 -5.74
N ALA A 36 2.00 -14.06 -5.52
CA ALA A 36 0.55 -13.93 -5.66
C ALA A 36 -0.26 -14.99 -4.88
N SER A 37 0.35 -15.61 -3.87
CA SER A 37 -0.23 -16.68 -3.05
C SER A 37 -0.99 -16.17 -1.83
N GLY A 38 -0.66 -14.96 -1.35
CA GLY A 38 -1.13 -14.41 -0.08
C GLY A 38 -0.40 -14.99 1.13
N VAL A 39 0.72 -15.69 0.90
CA VAL A 39 1.53 -16.31 1.95
C VAL A 39 2.89 -15.60 2.02
N SER A 40 3.31 -15.22 3.22
CA SER A 40 4.65 -14.71 3.50
C SER A 40 5.55 -15.82 4.01
N SER A 41 6.84 -15.75 3.66
CA SER A 41 7.89 -16.63 4.20
C SER A 41 8.43 -16.12 5.54
N GLU A 42 8.00 -14.97 6.00
CA GLU A 42 8.50 -14.35 7.25
C GLU A 42 8.18 -15.21 8.46
N GLN A 43 9.14 -15.28 9.37
CA GLN A 43 9.05 -16.01 10.64
C GLN A 43 8.79 -15.02 11.78
N LEU A 44 8.33 -15.53 12.90
CA LEU A 44 8.14 -14.79 14.15
C LEU A 44 7.15 -13.62 14.04
N LEU A 45 6.15 -13.75 13.17
CA LEU A 45 5.10 -12.75 13.08
C LEU A 45 4.31 -12.67 14.40
N PRO A 46 3.90 -11.46 14.83
CA PRO A 46 3.10 -11.31 16.02
C PRO A 46 1.75 -12.02 15.87
N THR A 47 1.39 -12.83 16.85
CA THR A 47 0.08 -13.52 16.90
C THR A 47 -0.96 -12.75 17.72
N ARG A 48 -0.54 -11.68 18.38
CA ARG A 48 -1.40 -10.79 19.16
C ARG A 48 -1.01 -9.35 18.87
N TRP A 49 -1.99 -8.49 18.71
CA TRP A 49 -1.81 -7.04 18.57
C TRP A 49 -3.03 -6.32 19.11
N SER A 50 -2.85 -5.06 19.48
CA SER A 50 -3.90 -4.17 19.93
C SER A 50 -3.76 -2.80 19.23
N GLY A 51 -4.42 -1.78 19.74
CA GLY A 51 -4.23 -0.42 19.27
C GLY A 51 -2.80 0.13 19.46
N THR A 52 -2.02 -0.48 20.36
CA THR A 52 -0.67 -0.05 20.75
C THR A 52 0.36 -1.17 20.75
N ASP A 53 -0.05 -2.42 21.00
CA ASP A 53 0.87 -3.56 21.09
C ASP A 53 1.16 -4.12 19.70
N ASN A 54 2.43 -4.38 19.41
CA ASN A 54 2.91 -4.91 18.13
C ASN A 54 2.50 -4.06 16.93
N VAL A 55 2.33 -2.75 17.13
CA VAL A 55 2.11 -1.75 16.09
C VAL A 55 3.34 -0.86 16.03
N ALA A 56 4.12 -0.97 14.93
CA ALA A 56 5.32 -0.17 14.75
C ALA A 56 4.98 1.32 14.56
N TRP A 57 3.99 1.60 13.73
CA TRP A 57 3.51 2.96 13.46
C TRP A 57 2.09 2.96 12.89
N LYS A 58 1.49 4.12 12.84
CA LYS A 58 0.21 4.40 12.18
C LYS A 58 0.34 5.70 11.40
N ALA A 59 -0.14 5.72 10.17
CA ALA A 59 -0.14 6.91 9.34
C ALA A 59 -1.57 7.25 8.92
N PRO A 60 -1.99 8.53 9.00
CA PRO A 60 -3.26 8.97 8.45
C PRO A 60 -3.17 9.03 6.92
N LEU A 61 -4.18 8.51 6.24
CA LEU A 61 -4.31 8.65 4.78
C LEU A 61 -4.97 9.98 4.44
N ALA A 62 -4.62 10.55 3.29
CA ALA A 62 -5.22 11.79 2.80
C ALA A 62 -6.69 11.61 2.39
N GLY A 63 -7.07 10.41 1.93
CA GLY A 63 -8.42 10.09 1.48
C GLY A 63 -8.96 8.79 2.08
N ALA A 64 -10.18 8.44 1.71
CA ALA A 64 -10.77 7.14 2.02
C ALA A 64 -10.31 6.09 1.00
N GLY A 65 -9.99 4.88 1.45
CA GLY A 65 -9.59 3.79 0.58
C GLY A 65 -9.69 2.46 1.29
N ILE A 66 -9.80 1.40 0.51
CA ILE A 66 -9.78 0.01 0.94
C ILE A 66 -8.78 -0.83 0.14
N SER A 67 -7.87 -0.16 -0.58
CA SER A 67 -6.78 -0.83 -1.27
C SER A 67 -5.85 -1.49 -0.25
N THR A 68 -5.27 -2.62 -0.63
CA THR A 68 -4.22 -3.23 0.18
C THR A 68 -2.92 -2.45 -0.04
N PRO A 69 -2.25 -2.02 1.03
CA PRO A 69 -0.91 -1.46 0.91
C PRO A 69 0.07 -2.47 0.29
N ILE A 70 1.01 -1.97 -0.51
CA ILE A 70 2.13 -2.76 -1.03
C ILE A 70 3.44 -2.24 -0.45
N VAL A 71 4.44 -3.11 -0.41
CA VAL A 71 5.76 -2.81 0.16
C VAL A 71 6.83 -3.09 -0.88
N SER A 72 7.72 -2.12 -1.09
CA SER A 72 8.91 -2.30 -1.92
C SER A 72 10.07 -1.50 -1.34
N GLY A 73 11.14 -2.18 -1.02
CA GLY A 73 12.30 -1.61 -0.35
C GLY A 73 11.95 -0.91 0.97
N ASP A 74 12.26 0.36 1.07
CA ASP A 74 12.00 1.20 2.23
C ASP A 74 10.65 1.96 2.19
N ARG A 75 9.74 1.59 1.28
CA ARG A 75 8.47 2.29 1.04
C ARG A 75 7.26 1.38 1.18
N VAL A 76 6.18 1.99 1.67
CA VAL A 76 4.83 1.44 1.66
C VAL A 76 3.97 2.34 0.78
N PHE A 77 3.29 1.78 -0.20
CA PHE A 77 2.42 2.52 -1.12
C PHE A 77 0.96 2.14 -0.91
N VAL A 78 0.09 3.13 -1.00
CA VAL A 78 -1.36 2.94 -0.84
C VAL A 78 -2.12 3.89 -1.75
N THR A 79 -3.30 3.48 -2.20
CA THR A 79 -4.23 4.33 -2.95
C THR A 79 -5.43 4.71 -2.10
N SER A 80 -5.89 5.94 -2.29
CA SER A 80 -7.08 6.46 -1.63
C SER A 80 -7.81 7.46 -2.54
N GLN A 81 -8.98 7.94 -2.11
CA GLN A 81 -9.83 8.85 -2.86
C GLN A 81 -10.34 9.96 -1.97
N LEU A 82 -10.24 11.19 -2.44
CA LEU A 82 -11.02 12.34 -1.95
C LEU A 82 -12.29 12.51 -2.76
N GLY A 83 -13.29 13.08 -2.14
CA GLY A 83 -14.60 13.26 -2.75
C GLY A 83 -15.46 12.00 -2.66
N THR A 84 -16.77 12.22 -2.78
CA THR A 84 -17.74 11.12 -2.78
C THR A 84 -17.96 10.68 -4.22
N GLY A 85 -17.45 9.51 -4.59
CA GLY A 85 -17.90 8.82 -5.78
C GLY A 85 -19.41 8.56 -5.75
N ILE A 86 -20.01 8.17 -6.86
CA ILE A 86 -21.40 7.73 -6.88
C ILE A 86 -21.46 6.44 -6.06
N SER A 87 -22.10 6.48 -4.89
CA SER A 87 -22.31 5.26 -4.12
C SER A 87 -23.70 4.71 -4.40
N ARG A 88 -23.74 3.43 -4.71
CA ARG A 88 -24.99 2.66 -4.75
C ARG A 88 -25.12 1.97 -3.40
N GLN A 89 -26.15 2.31 -2.62
CA GLN A 89 -26.50 1.51 -1.45
C GLN A 89 -26.99 0.14 -1.96
N GLY A 90 -26.19 -0.88 -1.73
CA GLY A 90 -26.59 -2.23 -2.05
C GLY A 90 -27.67 -2.75 -1.10
N PRO A 91 -28.41 -3.81 -1.46
CA PRO A 91 -29.24 -4.49 -0.51
C PRO A 91 -28.36 -4.91 0.66
N ARG A 92 -28.75 -4.56 1.87
CA ARG A 92 -28.16 -5.16 3.06
C ARG A 92 -28.30 -6.66 2.87
N LEU A 93 -27.20 -7.43 3.00
CA LEU A 93 -27.28 -8.88 3.03
C LEU A 93 -28.22 -9.24 4.18
N VAL A 94 -29.50 -9.39 3.89
CA VAL A 94 -30.48 -9.92 4.82
C VAL A 94 -30.23 -11.42 4.83
N GLN A 95 -29.56 -11.87 5.85
CA GLN A 95 -29.33 -13.29 6.06
C GLN A 95 -30.71 -13.94 6.24
N GLY A 96 -31.15 -14.73 5.24
CA GLY A 96 -32.33 -15.59 5.35
C GLY A 96 -33.68 -14.99 4.93
N GLY A 97 -33.72 -14.02 4.06
CA GLY A 97 -34.99 -13.49 3.52
C GLY A 97 -34.96 -13.33 2.02
N ASP A 98 -36.09 -13.51 1.38
CA ASP A 98 -36.32 -13.42 -0.05
C ASP A 98 -35.74 -12.12 -0.65
N ALA A 99 -34.51 -12.19 -1.13
CA ALA A 99 -33.88 -11.08 -1.85
C ALA A 99 -34.72 -10.65 -3.09
N ALA A 100 -35.56 -11.53 -3.62
CA ALA A 100 -36.48 -11.27 -4.70
C ALA A 100 -37.71 -10.40 -4.31
N ALA A 101 -38.06 -10.35 -3.01
CA ALA A 101 -39.20 -9.54 -2.53
C ALA A 101 -38.83 -8.08 -2.25
N LEU A 102 -37.54 -7.75 -2.21
CA LEU A 102 -37.04 -6.38 -2.05
C LEU A 102 -36.89 -5.72 -3.41
N GLY A 103 -37.97 -5.51 -4.16
CA GLY A 103 -37.93 -4.88 -5.47
C GLY A 103 -36.97 -3.67 -5.57
N GLU A 104 -36.83 -3.14 -6.78
CA GLU A 104 -35.94 -2.04 -7.19
C GLU A 104 -35.82 -0.86 -6.22
N LYS A 105 -36.80 -0.70 -5.33
CA LYS A 105 -36.87 0.30 -4.26
C LYS A 105 -35.89 0.04 -3.10
N ALA A 106 -35.38 -1.17 -2.96
CA ALA A 106 -34.35 -1.52 -1.97
C ALA A 106 -32.92 -1.25 -2.47
N LEU A 107 -32.76 -0.99 -3.74
CA LEU A 107 -31.54 -0.45 -4.33
C LEU A 107 -31.52 1.05 -4.01
N GLY A 108 -31.02 1.41 -2.84
CA GLY A 108 -30.94 2.77 -2.36
C GLY A 108 -30.46 3.74 -3.44
N GLY A 109 -31.03 4.96 -3.40
CA GLY A 109 -30.81 5.97 -4.43
C GLY A 109 -29.32 6.20 -4.74
N THR A 110 -29.02 6.37 -6.01
CA THR A 110 -27.71 6.83 -6.47
C THR A 110 -27.48 8.26 -6.01
N ARG A 111 -26.51 8.47 -5.18
CA ARG A 111 -26.02 9.83 -4.89
C ARG A 111 -25.12 10.23 -6.06
N ALA A 112 -25.54 11.26 -6.81
CA ALA A 112 -24.70 11.80 -7.88
C ALA A 112 -23.37 12.31 -7.28
N ALA A 113 -22.26 11.83 -7.82
CA ALA A 113 -20.95 12.39 -7.55
C ALA A 113 -20.69 13.58 -8.46
N ASP A 114 -19.96 14.54 -7.95
CA ASP A 114 -19.37 15.59 -8.75
C ASP A 114 -17.98 15.12 -9.20
N PRO A 115 -17.78 14.80 -10.51
CA PRO A 115 -16.49 14.34 -10.99
C PRO A 115 -15.36 15.33 -10.69
N SER A 116 -15.67 16.62 -10.72
CA SER A 116 -14.69 17.69 -10.46
C SER A 116 -14.15 17.70 -9.03
N LYS A 117 -14.79 16.95 -8.12
CA LYS A 117 -14.39 16.82 -6.71
C LYS A 117 -13.78 15.47 -6.37
N THR A 118 -13.74 14.55 -7.33
CA THR A 118 -13.13 13.23 -7.12
C THR A 118 -11.65 13.30 -7.48
N ILE A 119 -10.81 13.08 -6.49
CA ILE A 119 -9.36 13.07 -6.65
C ILE A 119 -8.85 11.72 -6.17
N PHE A 120 -8.12 11.03 -7.02
CA PHE A 120 -7.37 9.85 -6.64
C PHE A 120 -6.04 10.25 -6.04
N ILE A 121 -5.61 9.50 -5.05
CA ILE A 121 -4.37 9.77 -4.35
C ILE A 121 -3.55 8.50 -4.32
N VAL A 122 -2.27 8.63 -4.62
CA VAL A 122 -1.25 7.63 -4.32
C VAL A 122 -0.31 8.24 -3.30
N GLU A 123 -0.09 7.53 -2.21
CA GLU A 123 0.79 7.97 -1.13
C GLU A 123 1.92 6.96 -0.95
N ALA A 124 3.10 7.46 -0.64
CA ALA A 124 4.23 6.68 -0.18
C ALA A 124 4.61 7.06 1.24
N PHE A 125 4.78 6.05 2.05
CA PHE A 125 5.22 6.17 3.45
C PHE A 125 6.56 5.47 3.64
N SER A 126 7.35 5.97 4.56
CA SER A 126 8.54 5.29 5.04
C SER A 126 8.14 4.00 5.77
N ARG A 127 8.75 2.88 5.40
CA ARG A 127 8.49 1.58 6.00
C ARG A 127 8.91 1.55 7.47
N SER A 128 9.94 2.29 7.84
CA SER A 128 10.53 2.26 9.18
C SER A 128 9.70 2.99 10.24
N ASP A 129 9.08 4.12 9.89
CA ASP A 129 8.44 5.01 10.85
C ASP A 129 7.06 5.53 10.43
N GLY A 130 6.60 5.20 9.22
CA GLY A 130 5.30 5.64 8.71
C GLY A 130 5.23 7.11 8.31
N ALA A 131 6.36 7.82 8.26
CA ALA A 131 6.39 9.19 7.77
C ALA A 131 5.98 9.23 6.29
N ARG A 132 5.07 10.14 5.93
CA ARG A 132 4.68 10.32 4.53
C ARG A 132 5.83 10.94 3.76
N VAL A 133 6.31 10.22 2.73
CA VAL A 133 7.42 10.64 1.87
C VAL A 133 6.92 11.54 0.76
N TRP A 134 5.82 11.14 0.11
CA TRP A 134 5.14 11.95 -0.90
C TRP A 134 3.66 11.57 -1.04
N GLU A 135 2.93 12.46 -1.66
CA GLU A 135 1.53 12.32 -2.02
C GLU A 135 1.36 12.78 -3.47
N ARG A 136 0.75 11.95 -4.32
CA ARG A 136 0.40 12.31 -5.68
C ARG A 136 -1.11 12.36 -5.83
N ARG A 137 -1.62 13.52 -6.24
CA ARG A 137 -3.02 13.75 -6.57
C ARG A 137 -3.24 13.62 -8.06
N ILE A 138 -4.30 12.92 -8.44
CA ILE A 138 -4.70 12.64 -9.81
C ILE A 138 -6.17 12.96 -9.91
N GLU A 139 -6.53 13.93 -10.74
CA GLU A 139 -7.92 14.27 -10.99
C GLU A 139 -8.62 13.09 -11.68
N ALA A 140 -9.82 12.76 -11.21
CA ALA A 140 -10.60 11.73 -11.84
C ALA A 140 -11.02 12.17 -13.24
N ALA A 141 -10.81 11.32 -14.23
CA ALA A 141 -11.23 11.53 -15.62
C ALA A 141 -12.05 10.33 -16.11
N GLY A 142 -12.95 10.58 -17.05
CA GLY A 142 -13.88 9.56 -17.55
C GLY A 142 -15.13 9.42 -16.68
N ASP A 143 -15.88 8.36 -16.93
CA ASP A 143 -17.14 8.12 -16.26
C ASP A 143 -16.94 7.63 -14.83
N LEU A 144 -17.56 8.31 -13.87
CA LEU A 144 -17.61 7.84 -12.51
C LEU A 144 -18.66 6.75 -12.36
N THR A 145 -18.24 5.51 -12.55
CA THR A 145 -19.11 4.35 -12.36
C THR A 145 -19.63 4.27 -10.93
N PRO A 146 -20.93 4.01 -10.73
CA PRO A 146 -21.48 3.81 -9.40
C PRO A 146 -20.79 2.64 -8.70
N THR A 147 -20.30 2.88 -7.48
CA THR A 147 -19.69 1.85 -6.63
C THR A 147 -20.63 1.46 -5.50
N HIS A 148 -20.47 0.28 -4.96
CA HIS A 148 -21.15 -0.11 -3.72
C HIS A 148 -20.66 0.78 -2.56
N GLU A 149 -21.50 1.05 -1.56
CA GLU A 149 -21.17 1.91 -0.41
C GLU A 149 -19.87 1.52 0.34
N LYS A 150 -19.49 0.23 0.26
CA LYS A 150 -18.26 -0.31 0.86
C LYS A 150 -17.02 -0.17 -0.01
N HIS A 151 -17.16 0.37 -1.21
CA HIS A 151 -16.08 0.52 -2.18
C HIS A 151 -15.99 1.97 -2.66
N ASN A 152 -14.86 2.30 -3.25
CA ASN A 152 -14.68 3.51 -4.03
C ASN A 152 -13.86 3.21 -5.29
N LEU A 153 -13.64 4.22 -6.12
CA LEU A 153 -12.92 4.05 -7.38
C LEU A 153 -11.40 3.86 -7.20
N ALA A 154 -10.88 4.08 -5.98
CA ALA A 154 -9.48 3.80 -5.61
C ALA A 154 -9.32 2.45 -4.87
N THR A 155 -10.32 1.56 -4.96
CA THR A 155 -10.28 0.22 -4.37
C THR A 155 -9.19 -0.70 -4.95
N PRO A 156 -8.86 -0.66 -6.26
CA PRO A 156 -7.79 -1.49 -6.78
C PRO A 156 -6.47 -1.20 -6.06
N SER A 157 -5.81 -2.27 -5.61
CA SER A 157 -4.52 -2.16 -4.94
C SER A 157 -3.44 -1.80 -5.94
N PRO A 158 -2.47 -0.94 -5.56
CA PRO A 158 -1.33 -0.66 -6.42
C PRO A 158 -0.46 -1.91 -6.58
N VAL A 159 0.41 -1.89 -7.60
CA VAL A 159 1.43 -2.92 -7.81
C VAL A 159 2.75 -2.25 -8.16
N THR A 160 3.86 -2.95 -7.98
CA THR A 160 5.18 -2.46 -8.37
C THR A 160 6.02 -3.56 -9.00
N ASP A 161 6.87 -3.18 -9.93
CA ASP A 161 7.91 -4.02 -10.51
C ASP A 161 9.29 -3.76 -9.86
N GLY A 162 9.31 -2.98 -8.77
CA GLY A 162 10.52 -2.53 -8.09
C GLY A 162 11.14 -1.26 -8.70
N LYS A 163 10.66 -0.78 -9.85
CA LYS A 163 11.12 0.45 -10.52
C LYS A 163 10.03 1.51 -10.57
N LEU A 164 8.81 1.11 -10.91
CA LEU A 164 7.64 1.97 -10.99
C LEU A 164 6.54 1.43 -10.07
N VAL A 165 5.68 2.32 -9.64
CA VAL A 165 4.44 2.00 -8.93
C VAL A 165 3.29 2.25 -9.88
N PHE A 166 2.45 1.24 -10.08
CA PHE A 166 1.28 1.31 -10.96
C PHE A 166 0.02 1.37 -10.11
N ALA A 167 -0.83 2.34 -10.38
CA ALA A 167 -2.14 2.48 -9.76
C ALA A 167 -3.22 2.49 -10.85
N LEU A 168 -4.23 1.62 -10.69
CA LEU A 168 -5.42 1.57 -11.52
C LEU A 168 -6.60 2.10 -10.71
N PHE A 169 -7.44 2.90 -11.33
CA PHE A 169 -8.65 3.45 -10.73
C PHE A 169 -9.90 2.97 -11.47
N GLY A 170 -11.02 2.95 -10.77
CA GLY A 170 -12.28 2.45 -11.30
C GLY A 170 -12.86 3.25 -12.48
N THR A 171 -12.29 4.38 -12.83
CA THR A 171 -12.57 5.15 -14.05
C THR A 171 -11.86 4.61 -15.28
N GLY A 172 -10.98 3.62 -15.15
CA GLY A 172 -10.10 3.14 -16.22
C GLY A 172 -8.77 3.91 -16.32
N GLN A 173 -8.53 4.89 -15.45
CA GLN A 173 -7.23 5.57 -15.40
C GLN A 173 -6.16 4.65 -14.82
N ILE A 174 -5.03 4.55 -15.53
CA ILE A 174 -3.80 3.90 -15.05
C ILE A 174 -2.71 4.95 -14.99
N VAL A 175 -1.98 4.97 -13.87
CA VAL A 175 -0.85 5.86 -13.64
C VAL A 175 0.36 5.04 -13.23
N ALA A 176 1.49 5.29 -13.86
CA ALA A 176 2.79 4.80 -13.43
C ALA A 176 3.58 5.93 -12.81
N LEU A 177 4.09 5.69 -11.62
CA LEU A 177 4.83 6.65 -10.80
C LEU A 177 6.26 6.19 -10.60
N ASN A 178 7.19 7.13 -10.69
CA ASN A 178 8.56 6.94 -10.25
C ASN A 178 8.64 6.82 -8.72
N PRO A 179 9.74 6.29 -8.15
CA PRO A 179 9.93 6.20 -6.70
C PRO A 179 9.84 7.53 -5.95
N ASP A 180 10.08 8.65 -6.61
CA ASP A 180 9.96 10.02 -6.08
C ASP A 180 8.53 10.58 -6.15
N GLY A 181 7.57 9.81 -6.66
CA GLY A 181 6.18 10.21 -6.83
C GLY A 181 5.89 11.03 -8.09
N SER A 182 6.86 11.30 -8.93
CA SER A 182 6.62 11.93 -10.24
C SER A 182 5.91 10.95 -11.18
N ILE A 183 5.00 11.45 -12.03
CA ILE A 183 4.28 10.62 -13.00
C ILE A 183 5.24 10.29 -14.16
N ALA A 184 5.54 9.00 -14.33
CA ALA A 184 6.29 8.50 -15.49
C ALA A 184 5.40 8.50 -16.75
N TRP A 185 4.18 8.00 -16.61
CA TRP A 185 3.15 8.06 -17.64
C TRP A 185 1.75 7.84 -17.05
N GLN A 186 0.75 8.24 -17.82
CA GLN A 186 -0.67 8.03 -17.52
C GLN A 186 -1.40 7.59 -18.77
N ARG A 187 -2.39 6.70 -18.63
CA ARG A 187 -3.28 6.20 -19.68
C ARG A 187 -4.71 6.13 -19.18
N HIS A 188 -5.65 6.12 -20.10
CA HIS A 188 -7.05 5.81 -19.87
C HIS A 188 -7.43 4.63 -20.76
N LEU A 189 -8.11 3.62 -20.19
CA LEU A 189 -8.56 2.40 -20.87
C LEU A 189 -9.92 2.62 -21.54
#